data_5b14359e870a4d0e0a32c79c663e67d7
#
_entry.id   5b14359e870a4d0e0a32c79c663e67d7
#
_cell.length_a   1.000
_cell.length_b   1.000
_cell.length_c   1.000
_cell.angle_alpha   90.00
_cell.angle_beta   90.00
_cell.angle_gamma   90.00
#
_symmetry.space_group_name_H-M   'P 1'
#
loop_
_entity.id
_entity.type
_entity.pdbx_description
1 polymer ?
#
loop_
_entity_poly.entity_id
_entity_poly.type
_entity_poly.pdbx_seq_one_letter_code
_entity_poly.pdbx_strand_id
1 'polypeptide(L)'
;MNEVQFKLDLRLVCAILLVVIAVITYLWKPWQSPTVRTITVTGEASIDQAPDQYVFSPSFTTTNSDRAVALKQVTDTGNAVVAKLKSLGVKDSEISTTVNSNSAGYPEPMSSSVSSGGAMSPVGSQNTATYDITITLGDKTLAQAVMDYLATTTAAGSITPESTFTTATTSNLETKVRTKAVADARQKADAEAAQLGAKVTKVQSVTDEAANTILPMTSGPKSATASGATSSSTPLLTGAQTVSIQLTAIFVIR
;
A
#
# COMPACT_ATOMS: atom_id res chain seq x y z
N MET A 1 -33.66 -62.57 62.21
CA MET A 1 -33.31 -61.37 61.44
C MET A 1 -32.00 -61.70 60.74
N ASN A 2 -32.06 -61.99 59.42
CA ASN A 2 -30.88 -62.37 58.63
C ASN A 2 -30.21 -61.09 58.16
N GLU A 3 -29.04 -60.80 58.68
CA GLU A 3 -28.17 -59.75 58.16
C GLU A 3 -27.49 -60.27 56.92
N VAL A 4 -27.93 -59.80 55.80
CA VAL A 4 -27.28 -60.03 54.46
C VAL A 4 -26.01 -59.14 54.44
N GLN A 5 -24.86 -59.73 54.76
CA GLN A 5 -23.55 -59.08 54.64
C GLN A 5 -23.20 -59.04 53.16
N PHE A 6 -23.46 -57.91 52.53
CA PHE A 6 -23.01 -57.59 51.13
C PHE A 6 -21.48 -57.40 51.21
N LYS A 7 -20.70 -58.45 50.97
CA LYS A 7 -19.27 -58.30 50.65
C LYS A 7 -19.19 -57.67 49.23
N LEU A 8 -19.08 -56.39 49.25
CA LEU A 8 -18.87 -55.61 47.98
C LEU A 8 -17.44 -55.93 47.50
N ASP A 9 -17.32 -56.86 46.55
CA ASP A 9 -16.03 -57.13 45.90
C ASP A 9 -15.54 -55.89 45.23
N LEU A 10 -14.36 -55.36 45.57
CA LEU A 10 -13.73 -54.18 45.03
C LEU A 10 -13.72 -54.22 43.48
N ARG A 11 -13.62 -55.43 42.91
CA ARG A 11 -13.70 -55.65 41.45
C ARG A 11 -15.05 -55.29 40.86
N LEU A 12 -16.13 -55.58 41.58
CA LEU A 12 -17.50 -55.32 41.18
C LEU A 12 -17.79 -53.81 41.25
N VAL A 13 -17.29 -53.12 42.27
CA VAL A 13 -17.38 -51.67 42.41
C VAL A 13 -16.63 -50.94 41.27
N CYS A 14 -15.40 -51.40 40.96
CA CYS A 14 -14.64 -50.83 39.83
C CYS A 14 -15.35 -51.07 38.47
N ALA A 15 -15.95 -52.24 38.27
CA ALA A 15 -16.71 -52.52 37.04
C ALA A 15 -17.94 -51.61 36.89
N ILE A 16 -18.68 -51.41 37.97
CA ILE A 16 -19.86 -50.50 37.96
C ILE A 16 -19.40 -49.05 37.70
N LEU A 17 -18.30 -48.62 38.34
CA LEU A 17 -17.74 -47.29 38.14
C LEU A 17 -17.29 -47.04 36.70
N LEU A 18 -16.64 -48.01 36.04
CA LEU A 18 -16.27 -47.95 34.64
C LEU A 18 -17.49 -47.87 33.74
N VAL A 19 -18.56 -48.63 33.99
CA VAL A 19 -19.81 -48.55 33.23
C VAL A 19 -20.48 -47.18 33.40
N VAL A 20 -20.49 -46.63 34.62
CA VAL A 20 -21.04 -45.31 34.89
C VAL A 20 -20.26 -44.21 34.12
N ILE A 21 -18.91 -44.29 34.16
CA ILE A 21 -18.06 -43.35 33.38
C ILE A 21 -18.34 -43.50 31.87
N ALA A 22 -18.42 -44.73 31.38
CA ALA A 22 -18.72 -44.98 29.96
C ALA A 22 -20.11 -44.43 29.56
N VAL A 23 -21.12 -44.57 30.40
CA VAL A 23 -22.47 -44.03 30.19
C VAL A 23 -22.43 -42.48 30.23
N ILE A 24 -21.72 -41.90 31.18
CA ILE A 24 -21.58 -40.45 31.30
C ILE A 24 -20.87 -39.88 30.06
N THR A 25 -19.75 -40.49 29.60
CA THR A 25 -19.04 -40.08 28.41
C THR A 25 -19.86 -40.27 27.14
N TYR A 26 -20.66 -41.30 27.04
CA TYR A 26 -21.57 -41.55 25.93
C TYR A 26 -22.72 -40.54 25.87
N LEU A 27 -23.31 -40.19 27.01
CA LEU A 27 -24.40 -39.22 27.11
C LEU A 27 -23.91 -37.76 26.90
N TRP A 28 -22.73 -37.45 27.43
CA TRP A 28 -22.18 -36.08 27.34
C TRP A 28 -21.56 -35.80 25.97
N LYS A 29 -21.16 -36.84 25.23
CA LYS A 29 -20.56 -36.74 23.89
C LYS A 29 -19.61 -35.53 23.73
N PRO A 30 -18.61 -35.36 24.58
CA PRO A 30 -17.76 -34.17 24.58
C PRO A 30 -16.97 -33.97 23.28
N TRP A 31 -16.88 -34.99 22.42
CA TRP A 31 -16.25 -34.96 21.11
C TRP A 31 -17.17 -34.57 19.96
N GLN A 32 -18.47 -34.38 20.18
CA GLN A 32 -19.38 -33.85 19.16
C GLN A 32 -19.40 -32.33 19.26
N SER A 33 -18.51 -31.65 18.52
CA SER A 33 -18.65 -30.23 18.29
C SER A 33 -20.01 -29.99 17.61
N PRO A 34 -20.85 -29.07 18.12
CA PRO A 34 -22.10 -28.75 17.46
C PRO A 34 -21.77 -28.28 16.04
N THR A 35 -22.36 -28.92 15.03
CA THR A 35 -22.22 -28.49 13.63
C THR A 35 -22.87 -27.12 13.50
N VAL A 36 -22.04 -26.09 13.53
CA VAL A 36 -22.46 -24.71 13.35
C VAL A 36 -22.70 -24.51 11.86
N ARG A 37 -23.93 -24.19 11.45
CA ARG A 37 -24.23 -23.82 10.08
C ARG A 37 -23.68 -22.43 9.83
N THR A 38 -22.91 -22.24 8.77
CA THR A 38 -22.30 -20.97 8.43
C THR A 38 -22.57 -20.59 6.99
N ILE A 39 -22.61 -19.29 6.74
CA ILE A 39 -22.60 -18.70 5.39
C ILE A 39 -21.31 -17.92 5.26
N THR A 40 -20.63 -18.05 4.13
CA THR A 40 -19.45 -17.28 3.78
C THR A 40 -19.81 -16.30 2.67
N VAL A 41 -19.62 -15.03 2.92
CA VAL A 41 -19.94 -13.96 1.96
C VAL A 41 -18.75 -13.02 1.79
N THR A 42 -18.66 -12.42 0.61
CA THR A 42 -17.68 -11.38 0.31
C THR A 42 -18.34 -10.02 0.34
N GLY A 43 -17.82 -9.14 1.20
CA GLY A 43 -18.23 -7.75 1.25
C GLY A 43 -17.27 -6.86 0.51
N GLU A 44 -17.79 -5.91 -0.23
CA GLU A 44 -17.03 -4.98 -1.06
C GLU A 44 -17.48 -3.55 -0.81
N ALA A 45 -16.52 -2.63 -0.82
CA ALA A 45 -16.85 -1.21 -0.80
C ALA A 45 -15.76 -0.40 -1.49
N SER A 46 -16.17 0.74 -2.03
CA SER A 46 -15.27 1.73 -2.61
C SER A 46 -15.68 3.15 -2.23
N ILE A 47 -14.69 4.03 -2.19
CA ILE A 47 -14.89 5.48 -1.98
C ILE A 47 -13.98 6.21 -2.95
N ASP A 48 -14.55 7.18 -3.67
CA ASP A 48 -13.80 8.10 -4.51
C ASP A 48 -13.44 9.34 -3.71
N GLN A 49 -12.16 9.68 -3.67
CA GLN A 49 -11.62 10.83 -2.95
C GLN A 49 -10.61 11.58 -3.80
N ALA A 50 -10.68 12.90 -3.78
CA ALA A 50 -9.63 13.73 -4.36
C ALA A 50 -8.34 13.61 -3.54
N PRO A 51 -7.16 13.50 -4.18
CA PRO A 51 -5.89 13.45 -3.48
C PRO A 51 -5.64 14.75 -2.71
N ASP A 52 -4.98 14.64 -1.58
CA ASP A 52 -4.62 15.74 -0.69
C ASP A 52 -3.11 15.92 -0.51
N GLN A 53 -2.33 15.17 -1.29
CA GLN A 53 -0.88 15.24 -1.29
C GLN A 53 -0.32 15.10 -2.71
N TYR A 54 0.67 15.92 -3.04
CA TYR A 54 1.35 15.98 -4.33
C TYR A 54 2.84 15.84 -4.12
N VAL A 55 3.43 14.79 -4.68
CA VAL A 55 4.86 14.47 -4.52
C VAL A 55 5.57 14.67 -5.85
N PHE A 56 6.59 15.53 -5.85
CA PHE A 56 7.49 15.73 -6.99
C PHE A 56 8.85 15.13 -6.65
N SER A 57 9.51 14.57 -7.66
CA SER A 57 10.84 13.98 -7.52
C SER A 57 11.76 14.40 -8.68
N PRO A 58 12.03 15.72 -8.83
CA PRO A 58 13.01 16.19 -9.82
C PRO A 58 14.42 15.78 -9.41
N SER A 59 15.25 15.46 -10.43
CA SER A 59 16.64 15.08 -10.28
C SER A 59 17.51 15.94 -11.18
N PHE A 60 18.63 16.40 -10.68
CA PHE A 60 19.61 17.19 -11.43
C PHE A 60 20.92 16.40 -11.49
N THR A 61 21.47 16.27 -12.69
CA THR A 61 22.68 15.47 -12.89
C THR A 61 23.74 16.32 -13.61
N THR A 62 24.97 16.22 -13.12
CA THR A 62 26.14 16.86 -13.73
C THR A 62 27.26 15.85 -13.86
N THR A 63 27.96 15.89 -14.99
CA THR A 63 29.08 15.00 -15.28
C THR A 63 30.36 15.83 -15.46
N ASN A 64 31.43 15.46 -14.79
CA ASN A 64 32.73 16.11 -14.90
C ASN A 64 33.89 15.10 -14.73
N SER A 65 35.06 15.39 -15.30
CA SER A 65 36.25 14.58 -15.07
C SER A 65 36.73 14.66 -13.61
N ASP A 66 36.49 15.79 -12.94
CA ASP A 66 36.78 15.98 -11.52
C ASP A 66 35.48 15.80 -10.71
N ARG A 67 35.51 14.86 -9.78
CA ARG A 67 34.38 14.55 -8.89
C ARG A 67 34.00 15.72 -8.00
N ALA A 68 34.96 16.46 -7.48
CA ALA A 68 34.69 17.60 -6.60
C ALA A 68 34.01 18.73 -7.37
N VAL A 69 34.40 18.94 -8.63
CA VAL A 69 33.80 19.92 -9.52
C VAL A 69 32.35 19.49 -9.88
N ALA A 70 32.13 18.21 -10.24
CA ALA A 70 30.80 17.68 -10.53
C ALA A 70 29.88 17.85 -9.33
N LEU A 71 30.32 17.47 -8.14
CA LEU A 71 29.54 17.59 -6.90
C LEU A 71 29.23 19.05 -6.57
N LYS A 72 30.20 19.96 -6.71
CA LYS A 72 29.95 21.38 -6.47
C LYS A 72 28.90 21.94 -7.43
N GLN A 73 29.02 21.68 -8.72
CA GLN A 73 28.12 22.18 -9.75
C GLN A 73 26.68 21.69 -9.53
N VAL A 74 26.48 20.39 -9.25
CA VAL A 74 25.16 19.84 -9.02
C VAL A 74 24.55 20.41 -7.73
N THR A 75 25.36 20.60 -6.69
CA THR A 75 24.91 21.18 -5.42
C THR A 75 24.53 22.65 -5.59
N ASP A 76 25.31 23.43 -6.31
CA ASP A 76 25.00 24.83 -6.60
C ASP A 76 23.66 24.93 -7.40
N THR A 77 23.48 24.07 -8.39
CA THR A 77 22.23 23.99 -9.17
C THR A 77 21.03 23.59 -8.31
N GLY A 78 21.17 22.52 -7.51
CA GLY A 78 20.12 22.07 -6.62
C GLY A 78 19.73 23.12 -5.57
N ASN A 79 20.71 23.79 -4.96
CA ASN A 79 20.47 24.88 -4.00
C ASN A 79 19.75 26.08 -4.62
N ALA A 80 20.08 26.44 -5.88
CA ALA A 80 19.38 27.50 -6.58
C ALA A 80 17.90 27.12 -6.81
N VAL A 81 17.61 25.89 -7.18
CA VAL A 81 16.25 25.37 -7.32
C VAL A 81 15.50 25.39 -5.98
N VAL A 82 16.13 24.90 -4.90
CA VAL A 82 15.53 24.92 -3.56
C VAL A 82 15.24 26.35 -3.11
N ALA A 83 16.16 27.30 -3.34
CA ALA A 83 15.92 28.72 -3.01
C ALA A 83 14.72 29.29 -3.78
N LYS A 84 14.55 28.93 -5.04
CA LYS A 84 13.41 29.33 -5.84
C LYS A 84 12.11 28.71 -5.36
N LEU A 85 12.10 27.42 -5.01
CA LEU A 85 10.95 26.73 -4.41
C LEU A 85 10.49 27.42 -3.12
N LYS A 86 11.42 27.77 -2.23
CA LYS A 86 11.13 28.56 -1.03
C LYS A 86 10.52 29.91 -1.34
N SER A 87 11.00 30.60 -2.39
CA SER A 87 10.43 31.87 -2.82
C SER A 87 9.01 31.76 -3.38
N LEU A 88 8.60 30.57 -3.86
CA LEU A 88 7.23 30.25 -4.27
C LEU A 88 6.32 29.94 -3.07
N GLY A 89 6.87 29.77 -1.88
CA GLY A 89 6.11 29.49 -0.66
C GLY A 89 6.23 28.05 -0.13
N VAL A 90 7.08 27.22 -0.74
CA VAL A 90 7.32 25.85 -0.24
C VAL A 90 8.12 25.92 1.06
N LYS A 91 7.68 25.22 2.10
CA LYS A 91 8.32 25.20 3.41
C LYS A 91 9.51 24.22 3.44
N ASP A 92 10.46 24.49 4.33
CA ASP A 92 11.63 23.62 4.51
C ASP A 92 11.25 22.18 4.90
N SER A 93 10.17 22.00 5.66
CA SER A 93 9.65 20.69 6.04
C SER A 93 9.01 19.90 4.89
N GLU A 94 8.72 20.56 3.78
CA GLU A 94 8.09 19.98 2.58
C GLU A 94 9.14 19.60 1.52
N ILE A 95 10.42 19.95 1.76
CA ILE A 95 11.53 19.68 0.85
C ILE A 95 12.51 18.72 1.52
N SER A 96 12.81 17.61 0.85
CA SER A 96 13.89 16.70 1.20
C SER A 96 14.90 16.63 0.05
N THR A 97 16.18 16.66 0.35
CA THR A 97 17.25 16.65 -0.66
C THR A 97 18.27 15.56 -0.38
N THR A 98 18.72 14.90 -1.44
CA THR A 98 19.78 13.88 -1.36
C THR A 98 20.78 14.13 -2.46
N VAL A 99 22.08 14.09 -2.12
CA VAL A 99 23.17 14.26 -3.07
C VAL A 99 23.94 12.95 -3.19
N ASN A 100 24.02 12.44 -4.38
CA ASN A 100 24.77 11.23 -4.70
C ASN A 100 25.88 11.55 -5.72
N SER A 101 27.03 10.92 -5.57
CA SER A 101 28.09 11.00 -6.57
C SER A 101 28.60 9.59 -6.88
N ASN A 102 28.55 9.22 -8.14
CA ASN A 102 29.04 7.94 -8.62
C ASN A 102 30.25 8.17 -9.54
N SER A 103 31.35 7.47 -9.26
CA SER A 103 32.46 7.37 -10.21
C SER A 103 32.08 6.24 -11.17
N ALA A 104 32.01 6.49 -12.46
CA ALA A 104 31.98 5.41 -13.42
C ALA A 104 33.29 4.63 -13.22
N GLY A 105 33.24 3.55 -12.47
CA GLY A 105 34.37 2.64 -12.28
C GLY A 105 34.82 2.14 -13.66
N TYR A 106 36.12 2.07 -13.86
CA TYR A 106 36.64 1.35 -15.00
C TYR A 106 35.96 -0.02 -15.08
N PRO A 107 35.47 -0.44 -16.27
CA PRO A 107 35.26 -1.87 -16.46
C PRO A 107 36.63 -2.52 -16.19
N GLU A 108 36.66 -3.42 -15.21
CA GLU A 108 37.86 -4.28 -15.02
C GLU A 108 38.22 -4.88 -16.37
N PRO A 109 39.48 -4.81 -16.79
CA PRO A 109 39.88 -5.43 -18.03
C PRO A 109 39.63 -6.94 -17.87
N MET A 110 38.56 -7.43 -18.49
CA MET A 110 38.40 -8.86 -18.70
C MET A 110 39.66 -9.33 -19.41
N SER A 111 40.41 -10.12 -18.69
CA SER A 111 41.59 -10.85 -19.18
C SER A 111 41.15 -11.74 -20.33
N SER A 112 41.23 -11.24 -21.56
CA SER A 112 41.08 -12.03 -22.75
C SER A 112 42.04 -11.52 -23.81
N SER A 113 43.10 -12.29 -23.99
CA SER A 113 43.93 -12.49 -25.19
C SER A 113 44.11 -11.30 -26.16
N VAL A 114 45.32 -10.79 -26.09
CA VAL A 114 45.98 -9.92 -27.05
C VAL A 114 45.64 -10.31 -28.50
N SER A 115 45.10 -9.37 -29.28
CA SER A 115 45.34 -9.31 -30.71
C SER A 115 45.34 -7.85 -31.16
N SER A 116 46.56 -7.43 -31.48
CA SER A 116 47.03 -6.38 -32.41
C SER A 116 46.23 -5.06 -32.55
N GLY A 117 46.83 -3.97 -32.06
CA GLY A 117 47.05 -2.77 -32.82
C GLY A 117 45.86 -1.83 -33.05
N GLY A 118 45.31 -1.28 -31.97
CA GLY A 118 44.53 -0.06 -32.04
C GLY A 118 44.80 0.78 -30.79
N ALA A 119 45.29 2.00 -30.97
CA ALA A 119 45.45 2.95 -29.88
C ALA A 119 44.06 3.25 -29.29
N MET A 120 43.72 2.63 -28.19
CA MET A 120 42.57 3.00 -27.39
C MET A 120 42.85 4.36 -26.75
N SER A 121 42.21 5.40 -27.22
CA SER A 121 42.17 6.67 -26.50
C SER A 121 41.62 6.39 -25.09
N PRO A 122 42.28 6.89 -24.02
CA PRO A 122 41.74 6.73 -22.68
C PRO A 122 40.38 7.41 -22.64
N VAL A 123 39.35 6.62 -22.51
CA VAL A 123 37.99 7.14 -22.16
C VAL A 123 38.17 7.77 -20.80
N GLY A 124 38.23 9.09 -20.73
CA GLY A 124 38.38 9.82 -19.50
C GLY A 124 37.31 9.38 -18.52
N SER A 125 37.70 8.96 -17.32
CA SER A 125 36.75 8.64 -16.24
C SER A 125 35.89 9.85 -15.96
N GLN A 126 34.59 9.76 -16.28
CA GLN A 126 33.64 10.80 -15.98
C GLN A 126 32.97 10.48 -14.66
N ASN A 127 33.00 11.43 -13.76
CA ASN A 127 32.26 11.35 -12.49
C ASN A 127 30.90 12.02 -12.67
N THR A 128 29.86 11.30 -12.32
CA THR A 128 28.49 11.79 -12.35
C THR A 128 28.04 12.11 -10.92
N ALA A 129 27.58 13.32 -10.71
CA ALA A 129 26.95 13.75 -9.47
C ALA A 129 25.47 14.05 -9.71
N THR A 130 24.61 13.59 -8.81
CA THR A 130 23.14 13.72 -8.89
C THR A 130 22.64 14.39 -7.62
N TYR A 131 21.77 15.36 -7.80
CA TYR A 131 21.03 16.05 -6.72
C TYR A 131 19.54 15.74 -6.88
N ASP A 132 19.01 14.91 -5.99
CA ASP A 132 17.61 14.53 -5.97
C ASP A 132 16.85 15.41 -4.97
N ILE A 133 15.72 15.93 -5.39
CA ILE A 133 14.83 16.73 -4.56
C ILE A 133 13.48 16.00 -4.47
N THR A 134 12.98 15.81 -3.28
CA THR A 134 11.61 15.34 -3.05
C THR A 134 10.81 16.48 -2.43
N ILE A 135 9.71 16.86 -3.08
CA ILE A 135 8.84 17.95 -2.64
C ILE A 135 7.47 17.36 -2.37
N THR A 136 6.96 17.54 -1.15
CA THR A 136 5.66 17.00 -0.73
C THR A 136 4.73 18.15 -0.36
N LEU A 137 3.69 18.38 -1.14
CA LEU A 137 2.77 19.52 -1.00
C LEU A 137 1.34 19.04 -0.72
N GLY A 138 0.64 19.77 0.15
CA GLY A 138 -0.79 19.57 0.40
C GLY A 138 -1.70 20.52 -0.38
N ASP A 139 -1.14 21.62 -0.92
CA ASP A 139 -1.91 22.63 -1.66
C ASP A 139 -1.76 22.43 -3.18
N LYS A 140 -2.90 22.25 -3.85
CA LYS A 140 -2.96 22.06 -5.31
C LYS A 140 -2.46 23.30 -6.07
N THR A 141 -2.73 24.51 -5.57
CA THR A 141 -2.33 25.75 -6.23
C THR A 141 -0.81 25.91 -6.19
N LEU A 142 -0.22 25.61 -5.04
CA LEU A 142 1.23 25.60 -4.87
C LEU A 142 1.88 24.50 -5.71
N ALA A 143 1.27 23.31 -5.76
CA ALA A 143 1.73 22.21 -6.61
C ALA A 143 1.75 22.59 -8.09
N GLN A 144 0.72 23.31 -8.58
CA GLN A 144 0.69 23.85 -9.94
C GLN A 144 1.85 24.83 -10.20
N ALA A 145 2.06 25.79 -9.28
CA ALA A 145 3.14 26.77 -9.42
C ALA A 145 4.54 26.10 -9.41
N VAL A 146 4.72 25.07 -8.59
CA VAL A 146 5.96 24.29 -8.55
C VAL A 146 6.15 23.49 -9.84
N MET A 147 5.10 22.86 -10.37
CA MET A 147 5.14 22.14 -11.65
C MET A 147 5.52 23.08 -12.79
N ASP A 148 4.88 24.24 -12.88
CA ASP A 148 5.15 25.24 -13.91
C ASP A 148 6.61 25.74 -13.84
N TYR A 149 7.12 25.94 -12.64
CA TYR A 149 8.53 26.30 -12.44
C TYR A 149 9.47 25.15 -12.85
N LEU A 150 9.23 23.92 -12.39
CA LEU A 150 10.08 22.78 -12.73
C LEU A 150 10.11 22.49 -14.23
N ALA A 151 9.01 22.74 -14.94
CA ALA A 151 8.95 22.62 -16.40
C ALA A 151 9.89 23.60 -17.13
N THR A 152 10.30 24.69 -16.49
CA THR A 152 11.29 25.63 -17.03
C THR A 152 12.74 25.26 -16.73
N THR A 153 12.96 24.24 -15.90
CA THR A 153 14.29 23.78 -15.50
C THR A 153 14.77 22.62 -16.37
N THR A 154 16.07 22.32 -16.28
CA THR A 154 16.66 21.14 -16.92
C THR A 154 16.58 19.89 -16.03
N ALA A 155 15.58 19.82 -15.17
CA ALA A 155 15.41 18.67 -14.29
C ALA A 155 15.13 17.40 -15.09
N ALA A 156 15.81 16.32 -14.72
CA ALA A 156 15.43 14.96 -15.07
C ALA A 156 14.47 14.42 -13.99
N GLY A 157 13.91 13.25 -14.22
CA GLY A 157 12.98 12.63 -13.27
C GLY A 157 11.53 13.11 -13.44
N SER A 158 10.71 12.89 -12.43
CA SER A 158 9.29 13.23 -12.50
C SER A 158 9.04 14.68 -12.09
N ILE A 159 8.79 15.53 -13.09
CA ILE A 159 8.34 16.92 -12.89
C ILE A 159 6.81 17.01 -12.76
N THR A 160 6.07 15.98 -13.18
CA THR A 160 4.65 15.83 -12.89
C THR A 160 4.48 15.22 -11.51
N PRO A 161 3.63 15.79 -10.63
CA PRO A 161 3.48 15.26 -9.30
C PRO A 161 2.77 13.91 -9.30
N GLU A 162 3.21 13.01 -8.45
CA GLU A 162 2.43 11.87 -8.03
C GLU A 162 1.37 12.36 -7.03
N SER A 163 0.10 12.13 -7.36
CA SER A 163 -1.01 12.49 -6.50
C SER A 163 -1.34 11.32 -5.57
N THR A 164 -1.32 11.58 -4.28
CA THR A 164 -1.54 10.55 -3.24
C THR A 164 -2.37 11.11 -2.08
N PHE A 165 -2.50 10.33 -1.02
CA PHE A 165 -3.17 10.75 0.21
C PHE A 165 -2.17 10.87 1.36
N THR A 166 -2.41 11.82 2.25
CA THR A 166 -1.69 11.86 3.53
C THR A 166 -2.00 10.60 4.35
N THR A 167 -1.08 10.20 5.24
CA THR A 167 -1.28 9.05 6.13
C THR A 167 -2.58 9.14 6.93
N ALA A 168 -2.94 10.34 7.38
CA ALA A 168 -4.17 10.58 8.12
C ALA A 168 -5.42 10.34 7.25
N THR A 169 -5.43 10.83 6.01
CA THR A 169 -6.53 10.63 5.07
C THR A 169 -6.63 9.17 4.67
N THR A 170 -5.51 8.49 4.40
CA THR A 170 -5.47 7.05 4.10
C THR A 170 -6.11 6.24 5.22
N SER A 171 -5.70 6.44 6.46
CA SER A 171 -6.26 5.73 7.62
C SER A 171 -7.77 5.98 7.81
N ASN A 172 -8.21 7.23 7.60
CA ASN A 172 -9.64 7.57 7.64
C ASN A 172 -10.43 6.91 6.50
N LEU A 173 -9.89 6.88 5.29
CA LEU A 173 -10.50 6.24 4.13
C LEU A 173 -10.59 4.72 4.33
N GLU A 174 -9.52 4.07 4.76
CA GLU A 174 -9.51 2.64 5.09
C GLU A 174 -10.59 2.29 6.11
N THR A 175 -10.70 3.06 7.19
CA THR A 175 -11.73 2.84 8.20
C THR A 175 -13.15 2.99 7.63
N LYS A 176 -13.39 4.01 6.82
CA LYS A 176 -14.70 4.26 6.18
C LYS A 176 -15.06 3.18 5.16
N VAL A 177 -14.10 2.78 4.32
CA VAL A 177 -14.32 1.74 3.29
C VAL A 177 -14.55 0.40 3.97
N ARG A 178 -13.75 0.05 4.99
CA ARG A 178 -13.91 -1.18 5.78
C ARG A 178 -15.29 -1.25 6.44
N THR A 179 -15.74 -0.16 7.06
CA THR A 179 -17.08 -0.11 7.67
C THR A 179 -18.17 -0.36 6.64
N LYS A 180 -18.07 0.20 5.43
CA LYS A 180 -19.02 -0.04 4.34
C LYS A 180 -18.95 -1.48 3.83
N ALA A 181 -17.75 -2.06 3.67
CA ALA A 181 -17.57 -3.43 3.21
C ALA A 181 -18.14 -4.45 4.22
N VAL A 182 -17.97 -4.21 5.52
CA VAL A 182 -18.60 -5.04 6.57
C VAL A 182 -20.12 -4.93 6.52
N ALA A 183 -20.67 -3.74 6.30
CA ALA A 183 -22.11 -3.54 6.16
C ALA A 183 -22.66 -4.25 4.92
N ASP A 184 -21.95 -4.19 3.79
CA ASP A 184 -22.31 -4.91 2.57
C ASP A 184 -22.28 -6.44 2.78
N ALA A 185 -21.20 -6.96 3.41
CA ALA A 185 -21.12 -8.39 3.76
C ALA A 185 -22.29 -8.82 4.65
N ARG A 186 -22.67 -8.00 5.62
CA ARG A 186 -23.81 -8.28 6.49
C ARG A 186 -25.12 -8.32 5.71
N GLN A 187 -25.35 -7.34 4.85
CA GLN A 187 -26.55 -7.29 4.01
C GLN A 187 -26.66 -8.50 3.08
N LYS A 188 -25.54 -8.90 2.46
CA LYS A 188 -25.49 -10.11 1.61
C LYS A 188 -25.78 -11.38 2.43
N ALA A 189 -25.17 -11.51 3.62
CA ALA A 189 -25.42 -12.65 4.50
C ALA A 189 -26.88 -12.74 4.97
N ASP A 190 -27.49 -11.62 5.32
CA ASP A 190 -28.90 -11.60 5.73
C ASP A 190 -29.83 -11.97 4.55
N ALA A 191 -29.52 -11.53 3.32
CA ALA A 191 -30.26 -11.89 2.11
C ALA A 191 -30.15 -13.38 1.78
N GLU A 192 -28.96 -13.97 1.84
CA GLU A 192 -28.73 -15.39 1.62
C GLU A 192 -29.40 -16.25 2.69
N ALA A 193 -29.25 -15.86 3.97
CA ALA A 193 -29.91 -16.55 5.08
C ALA A 193 -31.43 -16.59 4.92
N ALA A 194 -32.02 -15.46 4.50
CA ALA A 194 -33.47 -15.38 4.26
C ALA A 194 -33.96 -16.33 3.16
N GLN A 195 -33.17 -16.50 2.07
CA GLN A 195 -33.48 -17.46 1.00
C GLN A 195 -33.44 -18.92 1.50
N LEU A 196 -32.62 -19.22 2.51
CA LEU A 196 -32.51 -20.52 3.14
C LEU A 196 -33.52 -20.73 4.29
N GLY A 197 -34.41 -19.76 4.57
CA GLY A 197 -35.32 -19.78 5.70
C GLY A 197 -34.60 -19.67 7.07
N ALA A 198 -33.40 -19.16 7.10
CA ALA A 198 -32.57 -19.02 8.29
C ALA A 198 -32.34 -17.52 8.63
N LYS A 199 -31.74 -17.26 9.80
CA LYS A 199 -31.37 -15.90 10.24
C LYS A 199 -29.89 -15.87 10.65
N VAL A 200 -29.22 -14.79 10.30
CA VAL A 200 -27.85 -14.53 10.74
C VAL A 200 -27.87 -14.21 12.23
N THR A 201 -27.08 -14.94 13.02
CA THR A 201 -27.04 -14.80 14.48
C THR A 201 -25.79 -14.07 14.98
N LYS A 202 -24.60 -14.44 14.49
CA LYS A 202 -23.34 -13.83 14.89
C LYS A 202 -22.30 -13.94 13.77
N VAL A 203 -21.31 -13.09 13.83
CA VAL A 203 -20.08 -13.21 13.01
C VAL A 203 -19.18 -14.26 13.63
N GLN A 204 -18.67 -15.18 12.85
CA GLN A 204 -17.67 -16.17 13.27
C GLN A 204 -16.26 -15.66 13.01
N SER A 205 -16.00 -15.18 11.79
CA SER A 205 -14.71 -14.58 11.42
C SER A 205 -14.90 -13.55 10.31
N VAL A 206 -13.99 -12.59 10.27
CA VAL A 206 -13.83 -11.64 9.16
C VAL A 206 -12.36 -11.69 8.79
N THR A 207 -12.08 -11.95 7.52
CA THR A 207 -10.73 -11.98 6.98
C THR A 207 -10.66 -10.95 5.87
N ASP A 208 -9.73 -10.01 6.01
CA ASP A 208 -9.39 -9.12 4.91
C ASP A 208 -8.63 -9.96 3.87
N GLU A 209 -9.13 -10.04 2.66
CA GLU A 209 -8.29 -10.52 1.57
C GLU A 209 -7.23 -9.44 1.34
N ALA A 210 -5.96 -9.83 1.37
CA ALA A 210 -4.80 -8.94 1.35
C ALA A 210 -4.61 -8.17 0.02
N ALA A 211 -5.68 -7.84 -0.65
CA ALA A 211 -5.74 -6.86 -1.72
C ALA A 211 -5.97 -5.46 -1.13
N ASN A 212 -5.20 -5.10 -0.08
CA ASN A 212 -4.98 -3.69 0.24
C ASN A 212 -4.10 -3.06 -0.84
N THR A 213 -4.52 -3.26 -2.07
CA THR A 213 -4.01 -2.48 -3.17
C THR A 213 -4.84 -1.21 -3.18
N ILE A 214 -4.36 -0.19 -2.45
CA ILE A 214 -4.64 1.19 -2.84
C ILE A 214 -4.01 1.29 -4.23
N LEU A 215 -4.70 0.76 -5.22
CA LEU A 215 -4.38 1.04 -6.60
C LEU A 215 -4.92 2.44 -6.81
N PRO A 216 -4.06 3.43 -7.07
CA PRO A 216 -4.53 4.63 -7.75
C PRO A 216 -5.02 4.15 -9.12
N MET A 217 -6.26 3.72 -9.20
CA MET A 217 -6.92 3.65 -10.49
C MET A 217 -7.09 5.09 -10.94
N THR A 218 -6.11 5.56 -11.69
CA THR A 218 -6.30 6.72 -12.55
C THR A 218 -7.47 6.35 -13.46
N SER A 219 -8.67 6.75 -13.06
CA SER A 219 -9.77 6.86 -14.01
C SER A 219 -9.24 7.77 -15.10
N GLY A 220 -8.91 7.16 -16.23
CA GLY A 220 -8.39 7.89 -17.38
C GLY A 220 -9.28 9.11 -17.63
N PRO A 221 -8.72 10.27 -18.00
CA PRO A 221 -9.51 11.45 -18.26
C PRO A 221 -10.57 11.08 -19.29
N LYS A 222 -11.85 11.20 -18.93
CA LYS A 222 -12.88 11.35 -19.94
C LYS A 222 -12.43 12.53 -20.81
N SER A 223 -12.03 12.23 -22.04
CA SER A 223 -11.59 13.22 -23.02
C SER A 223 -12.68 14.26 -23.15
N ALA A 224 -12.56 15.34 -22.41
CA ALA A 224 -13.25 16.58 -22.75
C ALA A 224 -12.45 17.18 -23.90
N THR A 225 -13.04 17.13 -25.08
CA THR A 225 -12.56 17.82 -26.26
C THR A 225 -12.59 19.32 -25.97
N ALA A 226 -11.50 19.88 -25.49
CA ALA A 226 -11.32 21.31 -25.31
C ALA A 226 -10.61 21.83 -26.54
N SER A 227 -11.38 22.37 -27.49
CA SER A 227 -10.88 23.24 -28.56
C SER A 227 -10.40 24.55 -27.95
N GLY A 228 -9.12 24.85 -28.16
CA GLY A 228 -8.58 26.20 -28.30
C GLY A 228 -8.49 27.06 -27.05
N ALA A 229 -7.30 27.08 -26.45
CA ALA A 229 -6.75 28.29 -25.82
C ALA A 229 -5.23 28.13 -25.66
N THR A 230 -4.48 29.01 -26.27
CA THR A 230 -3.04 29.20 -26.10
C THR A 230 -2.72 29.75 -24.71
N SER A 231 -2.45 28.89 -23.79
CA SER A 231 -1.68 29.20 -22.57
C SER A 231 -0.87 27.98 -22.21
N SER A 232 0.44 28.18 -22.12
CA SER A 232 1.47 27.14 -21.98
C SER A 232 1.58 26.52 -20.59
N SER A 233 0.57 26.60 -19.74
CA SER A 233 0.50 25.89 -18.47
C SER A 233 -0.35 24.63 -18.64
N THR A 234 0.26 23.47 -18.48
CA THR A 234 -0.48 22.20 -18.43
C THR A 234 -1.23 22.16 -17.09
N PRO A 235 -2.57 22.22 -17.08
CA PRO A 235 -3.30 22.20 -15.81
C PRO A 235 -3.08 20.87 -15.07
N LEU A 236 -2.83 20.95 -13.79
CA LEU A 236 -2.73 19.77 -12.92
C LEU A 236 -4.14 19.17 -12.75
N LEU A 237 -4.49 18.25 -13.65
CA LEU A 237 -5.74 17.51 -13.62
C LEU A 237 -5.56 16.28 -12.70
N THR A 238 -5.88 16.45 -11.45
CA THR A 238 -5.93 15.34 -10.49
C THR A 238 -7.37 14.86 -10.40
N GLY A 239 -7.65 13.71 -11.00
CA GLY A 239 -8.94 13.01 -10.84
C GLY A 239 -9.12 12.49 -9.40
N ALA A 240 -10.35 12.16 -9.05
CA ALA A 240 -10.57 11.40 -7.82
C ALA A 240 -9.89 10.01 -7.93
N GLN A 241 -9.32 9.55 -6.83
CA GLN A 241 -8.77 8.20 -6.71
C GLN A 241 -9.77 7.32 -5.98
N THR A 242 -9.96 6.10 -6.47
CA THR A 242 -10.86 5.13 -5.86
C THR A 242 -10.08 4.26 -4.89
N VAL A 243 -10.49 4.27 -3.62
CA VAL A 243 -10.01 3.36 -2.59
C VAL A 243 -11.05 2.25 -2.42
N SER A 244 -10.68 1.00 -2.63
CA SER A 244 -11.57 -0.16 -2.50
C SER A 244 -11.02 -1.18 -1.54
N ILE A 245 -11.90 -1.85 -0.80
CA ILE A 245 -11.58 -2.97 0.09
C ILE A 245 -12.56 -4.10 -0.20
N GLN A 246 -12.01 -5.32 -0.21
CA GLN A 246 -12.77 -6.56 -0.26
C GLN A 246 -12.43 -7.38 0.98
N LEU A 247 -13.43 -7.95 1.62
CA LEU A 247 -13.28 -8.81 2.78
C LEU A 247 -14.19 -10.03 2.70
N THR A 248 -13.73 -11.13 3.26
CA THR A 248 -14.52 -12.35 3.38
C THR A 248 -15.00 -12.51 4.83
N ALA A 249 -16.30 -12.61 5.02
CA ALA A 249 -16.93 -12.77 6.33
C ALA A 249 -17.68 -14.10 6.43
N ILE A 250 -17.49 -14.80 7.54
CA ILE A 250 -18.22 -16.03 7.87
C ILE A 250 -19.21 -15.72 8.98
N PHE A 251 -20.49 -15.97 8.68
CA PHE A 251 -21.61 -15.76 9.61
C PHE A 251 -22.22 -17.09 10.04
N VAL A 252 -22.61 -17.15 11.30
CA VAL A 252 -23.38 -18.27 11.85
C VAL A 252 -24.85 -18.02 11.59
N ILE A 253 -25.54 -19.03 11.04
CA ILE A 253 -26.97 -18.99 10.76
C ILE A 253 -27.75 -20.00 11.64
N ARG A 254 -29.02 -19.68 11.88
CA ARG A 254 -29.95 -20.55 12.62
C ARG A 254 -31.34 -20.54 12.00
#